data_5a264f04a9874eae30ce540b0934d057
#
_entry.id   5a264f04a9874eae30ce540b0934d057
#
_cell.length_a   1.000
_cell.length_b   1.000
_cell.length_c   1.000
_cell.angle_alpha   90.00
_cell.angle_beta   90.00
_cell.angle_gamma   90.00
#
_symmetry.space_group_name_H-M   'P 1'
#
loop_
_entity.id
_entity.type
_entity.pdbx_description
1 polymer ?
#
loop_
_entity_poly.entity_id
_entity_poly.type
_entity_poly.pdbx_seq_one_letter_code
_entity_poly.pdbx_strand_id
1 'polypeptide(L)'
;MNKPGNSPAAGPLRLGIAGLGTVGGGVVRLVQEHGDLLAARCGRPIQVSAVSARDKNRDRGLDISSFTWHDDPVALAASDEIDVLVELIGGDEGPARLAVEAAIAAGKDVVTANKALIAQHGTALASAAESQSVALNFEAAVAGGIPIVKAMREGLAGNRFSRVYGILNGTCNYILSAMRDSGRDFAEVLDEAQALGYAEADPAFDVDGVDAAHKLAILTSLAFGCPVNLGAVHIEGIRQVSAIDIDFATELGYRIKLLAIARLTEHGVEQRVHPCMVAEGSSIAHVGGVFNAVVAEGDFVDRVVFEGRGAGEGPTASAVV
;
A
#
# COMPACT_ATOMS: atom_id res chain seq x y z
N MET A 1 -19.74 -17.64 -32.78
CA MET A 1 -19.44 -18.40 -31.55
C MET A 1 -18.17 -19.20 -31.80
N ASN A 2 -17.00 -18.63 -31.48
CA ASN A 2 -15.74 -19.35 -31.52
C ASN A 2 -15.64 -20.19 -30.23
N LYS A 3 -15.48 -21.50 -30.36
CA LYS A 3 -15.13 -22.38 -29.26
C LYS A 3 -13.74 -21.90 -28.70
N PRO A 4 -13.59 -21.76 -27.38
CA PRO A 4 -12.27 -21.51 -26.82
C PRO A 4 -11.35 -22.68 -27.21
N GLY A 5 -10.29 -22.37 -27.95
CA GLY A 5 -9.24 -23.34 -28.26
C GLY A 5 -8.66 -23.85 -26.96
N ASN A 6 -8.53 -25.15 -26.86
CA ASN A 6 -7.89 -25.88 -25.78
C ASN A 6 -6.37 -25.61 -25.86
N SER A 7 -5.93 -24.42 -25.40
CA SER A 7 -4.52 -24.20 -25.13
C SER A 7 -4.10 -25.17 -24.02
N PRO A 8 -2.94 -25.86 -24.13
CA PRO A 8 -2.47 -26.72 -23.06
C PRO A 8 -2.47 -25.89 -21.76
N ALA A 9 -3.00 -26.46 -20.70
CA ALA A 9 -3.03 -25.79 -19.39
C ALA A 9 -1.62 -25.26 -19.09
N ALA A 10 -1.48 -23.96 -18.99
CA ALA A 10 -0.20 -23.37 -18.61
C ALA A 10 0.19 -23.95 -17.26
N GLY A 11 1.47 -24.31 -17.09
CA GLY A 11 2.00 -24.76 -15.81
C GLY A 11 1.67 -23.75 -14.69
N PRO A 12 1.96 -24.07 -13.43
CA PRO A 12 1.68 -23.18 -12.32
C PRO A 12 2.39 -21.82 -12.51
N LEU A 13 1.78 -20.75 -12.03
CA LEU A 13 2.44 -19.46 -11.89
C LEU A 13 3.36 -19.52 -10.68
N ARG A 14 4.67 -19.39 -10.90
CA ARG A 14 5.69 -19.57 -9.88
C ARG A 14 6.08 -18.24 -9.28
N LEU A 15 5.85 -18.09 -7.96
CA LEU A 15 6.17 -16.89 -7.21
C LEU A 15 7.53 -17.04 -6.51
N GLY A 16 8.37 -16.03 -6.62
CA GLY A 16 9.56 -15.84 -5.79
C GLY A 16 9.30 -14.74 -4.76
N ILE A 17 9.32 -15.07 -3.47
CA ILE A 17 9.05 -14.10 -2.42
C ILE A 17 10.35 -13.57 -1.83
N ALA A 18 10.64 -12.30 -2.03
CA ALA A 18 11.73 -11.56 -1.43
C ALA A 18 11.22 -10.82 -0.18
N GLY A 19 11.54 -11.35 0.99
CA GLY A 19 11.07 -10.85 2.29
C GLY A 19 10.01 -11.76 2.92
N LEU A 20 10.40 -12.53 3.94
CA LEU A 20 9.52 -13.40 4.74
C LEU A 20 9.26 -12.81 6.14
N GLY A 21 8.90 -11.53 6.18
CA GLY A 21 8.36 -10.87 7.37
C GLY A 21 6.87 -11.17 7.56
N THR A 22 6.18 -10.31 8.30
CA THR A 22 4.72 -10.43 8.56
C THR A 22 3.92 -10.58 7.25
N VAL A 23 4.14 -9.69 6.28
CA VAL A 23 3.40 -9.71 5.01
C VAL A 23 3.79 -10.93 4.17
N GLY A 24 5.09 -11.22 4.03
CA GLY A 24 5.54 -12.38 3.25
C GLY A 24 5.02 -13.71 3.80
N GLY A 25 4.99 -13.85 5.12
CA GLY A 25 4.36 -14.99 5.77
C GLY A 25 2.86 -15.08 5.47
N GLY A 26 2.16 -13.94 5.51
CA GLY A 26 0.75 -13.87 5.14
C GLY A 26 0.48 -14.25 3.68
N VAL A 27 1.34 -13.85 2.74
CA VAL A 27 1.22 -14.25 1.33
C VAL A 27 1.39 -15.76 1.17
N VAL A 28 2.40 -16.34 1.82
CA VAL A 28 2.61 -17.81 1.79
C VAL A 28 1.37 -18.55 2.31
N ARG A 29 0.86 -18.16 3.50
CA ARG A 29 -0.36 -18.76 4.07
C ARG A 29 -1.56 -18.62 3.14
N LEU A 30 -1.81 -17.43 2.62
CA LEU A 30 -2.95 -17.19 1.73
C LEU A 30 -2.89 -18.06 0.47
N VAL A 31 -1.73 -18.16 -0.18
CA VAL A 31 -1.53 -19.00 -1.37
C VAL A 31 -1.74 -20.48 -1.03
N GLN A 32 -1.26 -20.95 0.13
CA GLN A 32 -1.45 -22.33 0.57
C GLN A 32 -2.90 -22.66 0.94
N GLU A 33 -3.57 -21.77 1.69
CA GLU A 33 -4.94 -21.99 2.16
C GLU A 33 -5.97 -21.86 1.04
N HIS A 34 -5.76 -20.94 0.10
CA HIS A 34 -6.72 -20.62 -0.96
C HIS A 34 -6.27 -21.09 -2.36
N GLY A 35 -5.35 -22.07 -2.43
CA GLY A 35 -4.79 -22.54 -3.69
C GLY A 35 -5.82 -22.91 -4.75
N ASP A 36 -6.84 -23.69 -4.40
CA ASP A 36 -7.90 -24.10 -5.32
C ASP A 36 -8.76 -22.93 -5.80
N LEU A 37 -9.09 -22.00 -4.89
CA LEU A 37 -9.84 -20.79 -5.21
C LEU A 37 -9.06 -19.90 -6.17
N LEU A 38 -7.77 -19.71 -5.92
CA LEU A 38 -6.89 -18.90 -6.77
C LEU A 38 -6.74 -19.57 -8.15
N ALA A 39 -6.51 -20.87 -8.19
CA ALA A 39 -6.42 -21.61 -9.45
C ALA A 39 -7.70 -21.50 -10.29
N ALA A 40 -8.86 -21.58 -9.65
CA ALA A 40 -10.15 -21.45 -10.35
C ALA A 40 -10.35 -20.03 -10.93
N ARG A 41 -9.89 -18.99 -10.23
CA ARG A 41 -10.00 -17.58 -10.66
C ARG A 41 -8.97 -17.18 -11.71
N CYS A 42 -7.74 -17.65 -11.57
CA CYS A 42 -6.62 -17.32 -12.46
C CYS A 42 -6.50 -18.23 -13.67
N GLY A 43 -7.25 -19.35 -13.70
CA GLY A 43 -7.20 -20.35 -14.77
C GLY A 43 -5.96 -21.26 -14.73
N ARG A 44 -5.08 -21.13 -13.72
CA ARG A 44 -3.90 -21.96 -13.45
C ARG A 44 -3.52 -21.91 -11.97
N PRO A 45 -2.85 -22.95 -11.43
CA PRO A 45 -2.35 -22.91 -10.06
C PRO A 45 -1.35 -21.77 -9.85
N ILE A 46 -1.37 -21.17 -8.64
CA ILE A 46 -0.36 -20.23 -8.16
C ILE A 46 0.41 -20.95 -7.06
N GLN A 47 1.73 -20.93 -7.11
CA GLN A 47 2.55 -21.56 -6.10
C GLN A 47 3.79 -20.75 -5.75
N VAL A 48 4.18 -20.76 -4.48
CA VAL A 48 5.47 -20.23 -4.05
C VAL A 48 6.54 -21.27 -4.39
N SER A 49 7.51 -20.92 -5.23
CA SER A 49 8.58 -21.82 -5.66
C SER A 49 9.90 -21.54 -4.94
N ALA A 50 10.19 -20.25 -4.74
CA ALA A 50 11.46 -19.84 -4.15
C ALA A 50 11.27 -18.64 -3.20
N VAL A 51 12.15 -18.52 -2.22
CA VAL A 51 12.08 -17.48 -1.21
C VAL A 51 13.46 -16.92 -0.86
N SER A 52 13.50 -15.66 -0.43
CA SER A 52 14.70 -15.02 0.12
C SER A 52 14.35 -14.22 1.36
N ALA A 53 15.16 -14.33 2.42
CA ALA A 53 15.07 -13.50 3.61
C ALA A 53 16.43 -13.46 4.33
N ARG A 54 16.60 -12.52 5.28
CA ARG A 54 17.89 -12.30 5.99
C ARG A 54 18.40 -13.51 6.77
N ASP A 55 17.50 -14.27 7.37
CA ASP A 55 17.87 -15.41 8.24
C ASP A 55 16.99 -16.61 7.89
N LYS A 56 17.63 -17.66 7.37
CA LYS A 56 16.97 -18.91 7.00
C LYS A 56 16.38 -19.66 8.20
N ASN A 57 17.03 -19.56 9.34
CA ASN A 57 16.71 -20.36 10.53
C ASN A 57 15.69 -19.69 11.46
N ARG A 58 15.27 -18.45 11.16
CA ARG A 58 14.25 -17.79 11.93
C ARG A 58 12.94 -18.56 11.86
N ASP A 59 12.38 -18.91 13.01
CA ASP A 59 11.02 -19.44 13.09
C ASP A 59 10.01 -18.38 12.66
N ARG A 60 9.19 -18.72 11.69
CA ARG A 60 8.12 -17.87 11.12
C ARG A 60 6.73 -18.49 11.28
N GLY A 61 6.66 -19.65 11.95
CA GLY A 61 5.41 -20.44 12.00
C GLY A 61 4.96 -20.94 10.61
N LEU A 62 5.91 -21.12 9.68
CA LEU A 62 5.67 -21.54 8.29
C LEU A 62 6.61 -22.70 7.93
N ASP A 63 6.09 -23.70 7.26
CA ASP A 63 6.94 -24.70 6.60
C ASP A 63 7.46 -24.14 5.27
N ILE A 64 8.76 -23.87 5.21
CA ILE A 64 9.46 -23.37 4.03
C ILE A 64 10.34 -24.46 3.38
N SER A 65 10.26 -25.70 3.84
CA SER A 65 11.12 -26.79 3.38
C SER A 65 10.94 -27.17 1.90
N SER A 66 9.76 -26.89 1.36
CA SER A 66 9.42 -27.14 -0.05
C SER A 66 9.87 -26.03 -1.00
N PHE A 67 10.36 -24.90 -0.49
CA PHE A 67 10.78 -23.77 -1.30
C PHE A 67 12.28 -23.77 -1.52
N THR A 68 12.72 -23.39 -2.73
CA THR A 68 14.14 -23.10 -2.96
C THR A 68 14.51 -21.83 -2.18
N TRP A 69 15.56 -21.93 -1.36
CA TRP A 69 16.07 -20.80 -0.59
C TRP A 69 17.19 -20.09 -1.35
N HIS A 70 17.06 -18.76 -1.47
CA HIS A 70 18.10 -17.87 -1.96
C HIS A 70 18.56 -16.92 -0.84
N ASP A 71 19.87 -16.87 -0.59
CA ASP A 71 20.45 -15.93 0.40
C ASP A 71 20.44 -14.49 -0.10
N ASP A 72 20.44 -14.31 -1.43
CA ASP A 72 20.41 -13.02 -2.10
C ASP A 72 19.07 -12.82 -2.86
N PRO A 73 18.29 -11.78 -2.55
CA PRO A 73 17.06 -11.50 -3.26
C PRO A 73 17.28 -11.12 -4.74
N VAL A 74 18.46 -10.63 -5.11
CA VAL A 74 18.80 -10.34 -6.51
C VAL A 74 18.98 -11.64 -7.29
N ALA A 75 19.63 -12.63 -6.69
CA ALA A 75 19.76 -13.96 -7.28
C ALA A 75 18.38 -14.65 -7.41
N LEU A 76 17.50 -14.51 -6.41
CA LEU A 76 16.12 -14.98 -6.52
C LEU A 76 15.40 -14.30 -7.70
N ALA A 77 15.49 -12.99 -7.82
CA ALA A 77 14.84 -12.21 -8.87
C ALA A 77 15.28 -12.62 -10.28
N ALA A 78 16.56 -13.00 -10.46
CA ALA A 78 17.10 -13.43 -11.74
C ALA A 78 16.88 -14.94 -12.02
N SER A 79 16.43 -15.74 -11.03
CA SER A 79 16.34 -17.20 -11.14
C SER A 79 15.25 -17.66 -12.11
N ASP A 80 15.51 -18.70 -12.90
CA ASP A 80 14.52 -19.34 -13.79
C ASP A 80 13.46 -20.16 -13.02
N GLU A 81 13.55 -20.22 -11.70
CA GLU A 81 12.59 -20.95 -10.83
C GLU A 81 11.30 -20.16 -10.59
N ILE A 82 11.26 -18.86 -10.95
CA ILE A 82 10.14 -17.97 -10.71
C ILE A 82 9.68 -17.27 -12.00
N ASP A 83 8.39 -16.99 -12.08
CA ASP A 83 7.77 -16.19 -13.14
C ASP A 83 7.48 -14.77 -12.67
N VAL A 84 7.20 -14.60 -11.36
CA VAL A 84 6.86 -13.33 -10.72
C VAL A 84 7.72 -13.14 -9.47
N LEU A 85 8.34 -11.97 -9.36
CA LEU A 85 8.95 -11.52 -8.10
C LEU A 85 7.89 -10.84 -7.23
N VAL A 86 7.76 -11.29 -5.98
CA VAL A 86 6.96 -10.63 -4.94
C VAL A 86 7.92 -9.97 -3.95
N GLU A 87 8.10 -8.65 -4.04
CA GLU A 87 9.02 -7.88 -3.19
C GLU A 87 8.30 -7.35 -1.95
N LEU A 88 8.76 -7.80 -0.77
CA LEU A 88 8.22 -7.49 0.56
C LEU A 88 9.33 -7.20 1.58
N ILE A 89 10.48 -6.69 1.12
CA ILE A 89 11.63 -6.35 1.95
C ILE A 89 11.42 -4.97 2.60
N GLY A 90 10.98 -4.00 1.80
CA GLY A 90 10.86 -2.61 2.20
C GLY A 90 12.16 -1.79 2.03
N GLY A 91 12.04 -0.46 2.20
CA GLY A 91 13.09 0.51 1.92
C GLY A 91 13.12 0.91 0.44
N ASP A 92 13.61 2.10 0.16
CA ASP A 92 13.66 2.67 -1.19
C ASP A 92 14.94 2.34 -1.95
N GLU A 93 15.99 1.95 -1.21
CA GLU A 93 17.31 1.62 -1.75
C GLU A 93 17.76 0.22 -1.32
N GLY A 94 18.91 -0.21 -1.83
CA GLY A 94 19.53 -1.48 -1.46
C GLY A 94 18.84 -2.71 -2.03
N PRO A 95 18.71 -3.81 -1.26
CA PRO A 95 18.33 -5.11 -1.80
C PRO A 95 16.91 -5.14 -2.39
N ALA A 96 15.97 -4.34 -1.90
CA ALA A 96 14.62 -4.25 -2.42
C ALA A 96 14.62 -3.69 -3.86
N ARG A 97 15.26 -2.54 -4.04
CA ARG A 97 15.40 -1.89 -5.35
C ARG A 97 16.15 -2.76 -6.34
N LEU A 98 17.30 -3.28 -5.95
CA LEU A 98 18.14 -4.13 -6.81
C LEU A 98 17.41 -5.40 -7.26
N ALA A 99 16.62 -6.03 -6.39
CA ALA A 99 15.83 -7.21 -6.74
C ALA A 99 14.74 -6.87 -7.75
N VAL A 100 14.01 -5.75 -7.58
CA VAL A 100 12.99 -5.32 -8.53
C VAL A 100 13.60 -4.98 -9.89
N GLU A 101 14.69 -4.23 -9.91
CA GLU A 101 15.42 -3.92 -11.15
C GLU A 101 15.92 -5.19 -11.87
N ALA A 102 16.46 -6.16 -11.12
CA ALA A 102 16.91 -7.44 -11.66
C ALA A 102 15.77 -8.29 -12.24
N ALA A 103 14.61 -8.33 -11.57
CA ALA A 103 13.44 -9.05 -12.07
C ALA A 103 12.94 -8.44 -13.40
N ILE A 104 12.81 -7.11 -13.45
CA ILE A 104 12.42 -6.39 -14.67
C ILE A 104 13.42 -6.68 -15.80
N ALA A 105 14.72 -6.58 -15.53
CA ALA A 105 15.77 -6.87 -16.52
C ALA A 105 15.76 -8.33 -17.00
N ALA A 106 15.32 -9.27 -16.15
CA ALA A 106 15.16 -10.67 -16.50
C ALA A 106 13.81 -10.98 -17.19
N GLY A 107 13.01 -9.96 -17.52
CA GLY A 107 11.72 -10.13 -18.19
C GLY A 107 10.65 -10.76 -17.31
N LYS A 108 10.68 -10.52 -15.99
CA LYS A 108 9.72 -11.07 -15.02
C LYS A 108 8.79 -10.01 -14.50
N ASP A 109 7.54 -10.41 -14.25
CA ASP A 109 6.57 -9.58 -13.59
C ASP A 109 6.96 -9.32 -12.13
N VAL A 110 6.57 -8.16 -11.63
CA VAL A 110 6.86 -7.74 -10.26
C VAL A 110 5.58 -7.34 -9.53
N VAL A 111 5.43 -7.81 -8.31
CA VAL A 111 4.44 -7.34 -7.35
C VAL A 111 5.18 -6.82 -6.11
N THR A 112 4.90 -5.59 -5.67
CA THR A 112 5.57 -5.02 -4.49
C THR A 112 4.57 -4.36 -3.54
N ALA A 113 4.82 -4.46 -2.24
CA ALA A 113 4.13 -3.71 -1.19
C ALA A 113 4.94 -2.46 -0.74
N ASN A 114 6.05 -2.17 -1.40
CA ASN A 114 7.04 -1.22 -0.97
C ASN A 114 6.70 0.21 -1.43
N LYS A 115 5.94 0.92 -0.60
CA LYS A 115 5.55 2.29 -0.88
C LYS A 115 6.73 3.26 -1.03
N ALA A 116 7.82 3.04 -0.26
CA ALA A 116 8.99 3.91 -0.33
C ALA A 116 9.70 3.78 -1.69
N LEU A 117 9.87 2.55 -2.16
CA LEU A 117 10.45 2.27 -3.48
C LEU A 117 9.63 2.91 -4.61
N ILE A 118 8.29 2.74 -4.58
CA ILE A 118 7.42 3.30 -5.62
C ILE A 118 7.33 4.83 -5.51
N ALA A 119 7.32 5.41 -4.31
CA ALA A 119 7.30 6.86 -4.14
C ALA A 119 8.58 7.55 -4.64
N GLN A 120 9.73 6.88 -4.54
CA GLN A 120 11.03 7.44 -4.96
C GLN A 120 11.40 7.06 -6.41
N HIS A 121 11.18 5.82 -6.80
CA HIS A 121 11.68 5.27 -8.07
C HIS A 121 10.56 4.78 -9.00
N GLY A 122 9.28 4.91 -8.60
CA GLY A 122 8.14 4.32 -9.33
C GLY A 122 8.07 4.71 -10.79
N THR A 123 8.34 5.97 -11.14
CA THR A 123 8.34 6.42 -12.54
C THR A 123 9.42 5.72 -13.38
N ALA A 124 10.64 5.59 -12.84
CA ALA A 124 11.73 4.92 -13.54
C ALA A 124 11.49 3.41 -13.68
N LEU A 125 11.01 2.78 -12.59
CA LEU A 125 10.68 1.36 -12.57
C LEU A 125 9.53 1.03 -13.52
N ALA A 126 8.49 1.87 -13.58
CA ALA A 126 7.38 1.70 -14.52
C ALA A 126 7.85 1.80 -15.98
N SER A 127 8.68 2.80 -16.32
CA SER A 127 9.25 2.93 -17.66
C SER A 127 10.14 1.75 -18.03
N ALA A 128 10.92 1.22 -17.08
CA ALA A 128 11.72 0.01 -17.29
C ALA A 128 10.84 -1.22 -17.52
N ALA A 129 9.79 -1.40 -16.72
CA ALA A 129 8.84 -2.51 -16.87
C ALA A 129 8.12 -2.46 -18.22
N GLU A 130 7.63 -1.29 -18.62
CA GLU A 130 7.00 -1.08 -19.93
C GLU A 130 7.95 -1.43 -21.09
N SER A 131 9.22 -1.00 -21.00
CA SER A 131 10.23 -1.28 -22.04
C SER A 131 10.52 -2.77 -22.19
N GLN A 132 10.41 -3.55 -21.12
CA GLN A 132 10.57 -5.01 -21.08
C GLN A 132 9.25 -5.77 -21.30
N SER A 133 8.12 -5.06 -21.43
CA SER A 133 6.77 -5.64 -21.55
C SER A 133 6.41 -6.55 -20.37
N VAL A 134 6.83 -6.19 -19.17
CA VAL A 134 6.48 -6.88 -17.91
C VAL A 134 5.59 -6.01 -17.04
N ALA A 135 4.81 -6.64 -16.16
CA ALA A 135 3.93 -5.93 -15.23
C ALA A 135 4.69 -5.50 -13.97
N LEU A 136 4.41 -4.26 -13.51
CA LEU A 136 4.79 -3.77 -12.19
C LEU A 136 3.49 -3.46 -11.42
N ASN A 137 3.15 -4.28 -10.45
CA ASN A 137 1.95 -4.14 -9.63
C ASN A 137 2.32 -3.77 -8.19
N PHE A 138 1.58 -2.82 -7.62
CA PHE A 138 1.88 -2.24 -6.31
C PHE A 138 0.63 -1.90 -5.49
N GLU A 139 -0.45 -2.69 -5.65
CA GLU A 139 -1.70 -2.49 -4.88
C GLU A 139 -1.43 -2.40 -3.38
N ALA A 140 -0.63 -3.33 -2.85
CA ALA A 140 -0.31 -3.42 -1.44
C ALA A 140 0.55 -2.26 -0.91
N ALA A 141 1.12 -1.42 -1.78
CA ALA A 141 1.89 -0.25 -1.38
C ALA A 141 1.02 0.91 -0.87
N VAL A 142 -0.28 0.94 -1.23
CA VAL A 142 -1.19 2.04 -0.85
C VAL A 142 -2.43 1.50 -0.18
N ALA A 143 -2.67 1.93 1.07
CA ALA A 143 -3.88 1.62 1.84
C ALA A 143 -4.17 0.12 2.02
N GLY A 144 -3.15 -0.73 1.99
CA GLY A 144 -3.21 -2.16 2.34
C GLY A 144 -4.35 -2.91 1.67
N GLY A 145 -5.36 -3.30 2.44
CA GLY A 145 -6.49 -4.10 1.96
C GLY A 145 -7.54 -3.34 1.14
N ILE A 146 -7.37 -2.02 0.91
CA ILE A 146 -8.26 -1.23 0.06
C ILE A 146 -7.75 -1.32 -1.39
N PRO A 147 -8.52 -1.89 -2.36
CA PRO A 147 -8.06 -2.07 -3.74
C PRO A 147 -8.12 -0.76 -4.54
N ILE A 148 -7.42 0.29 -4.07
CA ILE A 148 -7.52 1.64 -4.62
C ILE A 148 -6.72 1.83 -5.91
N VAL A 149 -5.54 1.23 -6.02
CA VAL A 149 -4.69 1.34 -7.22
C VAL A 149 -5.42 0.72 -8.40
N LYS A 150 -5.96 -0.48 -8.24
CA LYS A 150 -6.71 -1.18 -9.27
C LYS A 150 -8.05 -0.48 -9.58
N ALA A 151 -8.74 0.01 -8.56
CA ALA A 151 -9.97 0.77 -8.75
C ALA A 151 -9.71 2.02 -9.62
N MET A 152 -8.65 2.78 -9.37
CA MET A 152 -8.32 3.97 -10.15
C MET A 152 -7.84 3.64 -11.57
N ARG A 153 -7.00 2.61 -11.71
CA ARG A 153 -6.41 2.21 -13.00
C ARG A 153 -7.41 1.53 -13.95
N GLU A 154 -8.38 0.79 -13.41
CA GLU A 154 -9.29 -0.04 -14.17
C GLU A 154 -10.74 0.42 -14.04
N GLY A 155 -11.32 0.35 -12.82
CA GLY A 155 -12.74 0.62 -12.60
C GLY A 155 -13.16 2.07 -12.82
N LEU A 156 -12.26 3.01 -12.56
CA LEU A 156 -12.49 4.46 -12.67
C LEU A 156 -11.71 5.10 -13.83
N ALA A 157 -11.05 4.31 -14.68
CA ALA A 157 -10.18 4.78 -15.76
C ALA A 157 -10.85 5.73 -16.77
N GLY A 158 -12.18 5.67 -16.89
CA GLY A 158 -12.95 6.56 -17.77
C GLY A 158 -13.17 7.97 -17.24
N ASN A 159 -12.70 8.29 -16.01
CA ASN A 159 -12.96 9.57 -15.36
C ASN A 159 -11.73 10.47 -15.37
N ARG A 160 -11.98 11.79 -15.44
CA ARG A 160 -10.98 12.79 -15.07
C ARG A 160 -11.15 13.11 -13.59
N PHE A 161 -10.12 12.81 -12.81
CA PHE A 161 -10.14 13.13 -11.40
C PHE A 161 -9.88 14.63 -11.18
N SER A 162 -10.70 15.24 -10.34
CA SER A 162 -10.48 16.61 -9.85
C SER A 162 -9.71 16.60 -8.54
N ARG A 163 -9.98 15.58 -7.69
CA ARG A 163 -9.38 15.45 -6.37
C ARG A 163 -9.35 13.98 -5.93
N VAL A 164 -8.25 13.60 -5.26
CA VAL A 164 -8.14 12.35 -4.50
C VAL A 164 -7.65 12.72 -3.11
N TYR A 165 -8.32 12.22 -2.07
CA TYR A 165 -7.92 12.50 -0.71
C TYR A 165 -8.29 11.34 0.22
N GLY A 166 -7.66 11.29 1.40
CA GLY A 166 -7.98 10.20 2.31
C GLY A 166 -7.23 10.22 3.62
N ILE A 167 -7.64 9.30 4.48
CA ILE A 167 -6.94 8.90 5.70
C ILE A 167 -6.04 7.74 5.29
N LEU A 168 -4.74 8.01 5.09
CA LEU A 168 -3.79 7.04 4.57
C LEU A 168 -2.85 6.46 5.64
N ASN A 169 -2.97 6.93 6.90
CA ASN A 169 -2.21 6.43 8.03
C ASN A 169 -3.12 6.02 9.18
N GLY A 170 -3.12 4.73 9.53
CA GLY A 170 -3.97 4.16 10.57
C GLY A 170 -3.55 4.58 11.97
N THR A 171 -2.25 4.71 12.24
CA THR A 171 -1.69 5.13 13.54
C THR A 171 -2.17 6.53 13.90
N CYS A 172 -2.02 7.49 12.98
CA CYS A 172 -2.52 8.86 13.18
C CYS A 172 -4.03 8.90 13.37
N ASN A 173 -4.78 8.11 12.57
CA ASN A 173 -6.24 8.08 12.72
C ASN A 173 -6.67 7.49 14.06
N TYR A 174 -5.98 6.46 14.56
CA TYR A 174 -6.19 5.90 15.88
C TYR A 174 -5.95 6.97 16.96
N ILE A 175 -4.77 7.62 16.94
CA ILE A 175 -4.39 8.63 17.92
C ILE A 175 -5.43 9.76 17.97
N LEU A 176 -5.75 10.38 16.85
CA LEU A 176 -6.74 11.47 16.79
C LEU A 176 -8.15 11.04 17.22
N SER A 177 -8.54 9.79 16.93
CA SER A 177 -9.82 9.24 17.38
C SER A 177 -9.84 9.02 18.88
N ALA A 178 -8.78 8.43 19.44
CA ALA A 178 -8.67 8.16 20.89
C ALA A 178 -8.55 9.47 21.70
N MET A 179 -7.82 10.48 21.21
CA MET A 179 -7.77 11.82 21.82
C MET A 179 -9.18 12.41 21.91
N ARG A 180 -9.94 12.40 20.82
CA ARG A 180 -11.32 12.89 20.78
C ARG A 180 -12.23 12.17 21.77
N ASP A 181 -12.15 10.83 21.81
CA ASP A 181 -13.10 10.01 22.58
C ASP A 181 -12.77 10.01 24.09
N SER A 182 -11.53 10.32 24.46
CA SER A 182 -11.07 10.30 25.85
C SER A 182 -10.70 11.69 26.44
N GLY A 183 -10.55 12.72 25.62
CA GLY A 183 -10.06 14.04 26.03
C GLY A 183 -8.59 14.05 26.48
N ARG A 184 -7.82 12.98 26.22
CA ARG A 184 -6.40 12.87 26.57
C ARG A 184 -5.52 13.57 25.53
N ASP A 185 -4.35 14.00 25.97
CA ASP A 185 -3.36 14.64 25.10
C ASP A 185 -2.60 13.62 24.22
N PHE A 186 -1.98 14.15 23.16
CA PHE A 186 -1.24 13.38 22.16
C PHE A 186 -0.23 12.40 22.77
N ALA A 187 0.56 12.84 23.77
CA ALA A 187 1.62 12.00 24.36
C ALA A 187 1.05 10.75 25.05
N GLU A 188 -0.02 10.90 25.85
CA GLU A 188 -0.66 9.79 26.57
C GLU A 188 -1.28 8.76 25.62
N VAL A 189 -1.89 9.26 24.54
CA VAL A 189 -2.52 8.37 23.55
C VAL A 189 -1.47 7.72 22.64
N LEU A 190 -0.34 8.39 22.38
CA LEU A 190 0.78 7.76 21.67
C LEU A 190 1.38 6.60 22.46
N ASP A 191 1.60 6.78 23.78
CA ASP A 191 2.09 5.70 24.65
C ASP A 191 1.15 4.48 24.64
N GLU A 192 -0.17 4.71 24.66
CA GLU A 192 -1.17 3.66 24.53
C GLU A 192 -1.10 2.97 23.16
N ALA A 193 -0.97 3.74 22.07
CA ALA A 193 -0.85 3.20 20.71
C ALA A 193 0.40 2.31 20.57
N GLN A 194 1.51 2.69 21.21
CA GLN A 194 2.74 1.88 21.28
C GLN A 194 2.53 0.59 22.07
N ALA A 195 1.87 0.68 23.23
CA ALA A 195 1.59 -0.49 24.06
C ALA A 195 0.66 -1.50 23.34
N LEU A 196 -0.27 -1.02 22.51
CA LEU A 196 -1.16 -1.84 21.69
C LEU A 196 -0.51 -2.33 20.37
N GLY A 197 0.71 -1.89 20.06
CA GLY A 197 1.40 -2.26 18.82
C GLY A 197 0.89 -1.53 17.56
N TYR A 198 0.16 -0.44 17.72
CA TYR A 198 -0.29 0.41 16.60
C TYR A 198 0.75 1.46 16.19
N ALA A 199 1.68 1.79 17.09
CA ALA A 199 2.83 2.64 16.82
C ALA A 199 4.12 1.92 17.20
N GLU A 200 5.17 2.12 16.42
CA GLU A 200 6.52 1.63 16.74
C GLU A 200 7.19 2.51 17.81
N ALA A 201 8.33 2.05 18.34
CA ALA A 201 9.11 2.80 19.33
C ALA A 201 9.57 4.16 18.77
N ASP A 202 9.94 4.23 17.49
CA ASP A 202 10.10 5.49 16.77
C ASP A 202 8.89 5.71 15.85
N PRO A 203 7.89 6.49 16.27
CA PRO A 203 6.68 6.72 15.52
C PRO A 203 6.79 7.85 14.49
N ALA A 204 7.96 8.48 14.32
CA ALA A 204 8.13 9.70 13.53
C ALA A 204 7.62 9.55 12.09
N PHE A 205 7.91 8.42 11.45
CA PHE A 205 7.47 8.15 10.08
C PHE A 205 5.95 8.23 9.91
N ASP A 206 5.19 7.79 10.92
CA ASP A 206 3.73 7.86 10.94
C ASP A 206 3.24 9.25 11.38
N VAL A 207 3.60 9.68 12.60
CA VAL A 207 2.98 10.86 13.23
C VAL A 207 3.39 12.18 12.61
N ASP A 208 4.53 12.21 11.90
CA ASP A 208 4.98 13.38 11.12
C ASP A 208 4.41 13.38 9.69
N GLY A 209 3.60 12.38 9.32
CA GLY A 209 2.86 12.34 8.06
C GLY A 209 3.63 11.79 6.85
N VAL A 210 4.86 11.29 7.04
CA VAL A 210 5.73 10.83 5.95
C VAL A 210 5.18 9.57 5.28
N ASP A 211 4.66 8.61 6.06
CA ASP A 211 3.98 7.42 5.52
C ASP A 211 2.81 7.79 4.59
N ALA A 212 1.96 8.72 5.04
CA ALA A 212 0.83 9.20 4.25
C ALA A 212 1.28 9.95 2.99
N ALA A 213 2.40 10.67 3.05
CA ALA A 213 2.96 11.40 1.90
C ALA A 213 3.47 10.45 0.81
N HIS A 214 4.13 9.34 1.16
CA HIS A 214 4.54 8.32 0.20
C HIS A 214 3.33 7.76 -0.56
N LYS A 215 2.27 7.40 0.16
CA LYS A 215 1.03 6.87 -0.43
C LYS A 215 0.32 7.91 -1.30
N LEU A 216 0.31 9.18 -0.86
CA LEU A 216 -0.29 10.27 -1.62
C LEU A 216 0.44 10.51 -2.93
N ALA A 217 1.77 10.55 -2.94
CA ALA A 217 2.55 10.76 -4.15
C ALA A 217 2.24 9.69 -5.22
N ILE A 218 2.05 8.43 -4.79
CA ILE A 218 1.65 7.34 -5.68
C ILE A 218 0.23 7.55 -6.22
N LEU A 219 -0.74 7.85 -5.35
CA LEU A 219 -2.13 8.10 -5.76
C LEU A 219 -2.24 9.31 -6.68
N THR A 220 -1.43 10.34 -6.44
CA THR A 220 -1.38 11.54 -7.30
C THR A 220 -0.96 11.20 -8.72
N SER A 221 0.09 10.39 -8.86
CA SER A 221 0.57 9.93 -10.17
C SER A 221 -0.52 9.17 -10.92
N LEU A 222 -1.23 8.27 -10.23
CA LEU A 222 -2.32 7.49 -10.83
C LEU A 222 -3.53 8.36 -11.22
N ALA A 223 -3.90 9.32 -10.37
CA ALA A 223 -5.07 10.17 -10.60
C ALA A 223 -4.89 11.15 -11.74
N PHE A 224 -3.70 11.74 -11.85
CA PHE A 224 -3.45 12.88 -12.76
C PHE A 224 -2.51 12.56 -13.91
N GLY A 225 -2.02 11.31 -14.02
CA GLY A 225 -1.13 10.88 -15.12
C GLY A 225 0.21 11.63 -15.13
N CYS A 226 0.73 12.00 -13.97
CA CYS A 226 2.00 12.72 -13.82
C CYS A 226 3.08 11.82 -13.17
N PRO A 227 4.37 12.15 -13.33
CA PRO A 227 5.43 11.44 -12.60
C PRO A 227 5.21 11.48 -11.10
N VAL A 228 5.61 10.41 -10.40
CA VAL A 228 5.61 10.40 -8.93
C VAL A 228 6.59 11.46 -8.43
N ASN A 229 6.14 12.35 -7.56
CA ASN A 229 6.96 13.44 -7.02
C ASN A 229 6.70 13.61 -5.52
N LEU A 230 7.41 12.83 -4.72
CA LEU A 230 7.34 12.91 -3.25
C LEU A 230 7.84 14.25 -2.71
N GLY A 231 8.86 14.83 -3.34
CA GLY A 231 9.44 16.12 -2.91
C GLY A 231 8.49 17.32 -3.06
N ALA A 232 7.41 17.18 -3.83
CA ALA A 232 6.39 18.21 -3.99
C ALA A 232 5.24 18.10 -2.97
N VAL A 233 5.25 17.10 -2.10
CA VAL A 233 4.21 16.94 -1.07
C VAL A 233 4.54 17.87 0.10
N HIS A 234 3.64 18.81 0.42
CA HIS A 234 3.69 19.53 1.69
C HIS A 234 3.27 18.59 2.82
N ILE A 235 4.09 18.49 3.87
CA ILE A 235 3.86 17.54 4.95
C ILE A 235 3.81 18.27 6.29
N GLU A 236 2.72 18.06 7.02
CA GLU A 236 2.53 18.47 8.41
C GLU A 236 1.90 17.30 9.19
N GLY A 237 2.58 16.87 10.26
CA GLY A 237 2.12 15.76 11.11
C GLY A 237 1.10 16.19 12.17
N ILE A 238 0.80 15.26 13.08
CA ILE A 238 -0.23 15.46 14.13
C ILE A 238 0.33 15.85 15.51
N ARG A 239 1.64 15.96 15.68
CA ARG A 239 2.27 16.21 17.01
C ARG A 239 1.80 17.49 17.67
N GLN A 240 1.41 18.50 16.91
CA GLN A 240 0.97 19.80 17.41
C GLN A 240 -0.54 19.87 17.68
N VAL A 241 -1.30 18.84 17.33
CA VAL A 241 -2.74 18.79 17.60
C VAL A 241 -2.93 18.49 19.08
N SER A 242 -3.56 19.44 19.79
CA SER A 242 -3.87 19.34 21.22
C SER A 242 -5.29 18.82 21.46
N ALA A 243 -5.57 18.37 22.69
CA ALA A 243 -6.92 17.98 23.10
C ALA A 243 -7.88 19.19 22.94
N ILE A 244 -7.42 20.40 23.23
CA ILE A 244 -8.23 21.61 23.13
C ILE A 244 -8.61 21.95 21.67
N ASP A 245 -7.73 21.68 20.70
CA ASP A 245 -8.05 21.84 19.27
C ASP A 245 -9.16 20.88 18.85
N ILE A 246 -9.13 19.66 19.36
CA ILE A 246 -10.13 18.63 19.07
C ILE A 246 -11.49 19.00 19.69
N ASP A 247 -11.50 19.50 20.92
CA ASP A 247 -12.71 19.94 21.60
C ASP A 247 -13.38 21.10 20.85
N PHE A 248 -12.64 22.15 20.50
CA PHE A 248 -13.19 23.26 19.71
C PHE A 248 -13.63 22.82 18.30
N ALA A 249 -12.90 21.94 17.65
CA ALA A 249 -13.34 21.41 16.36
C ALA A 249 -14.69 20.68 16.52
N THR A 250 -14.86 19.91 17.58
CA THR A 250 -16.10 19.19 17.88
C THR A 250 -17.25 20.13 18.17
N GLU A 251 -17.06 21.19 18.98
CA GLU A 251 -18.07 22.23 19.24
C GLU A 251 -18.54 22.93 17.95
N LEU A 252 -17.62 23.08 16.98
CA LEU A 252 -17.92 23.69 15.69
C LEU A 252 -18.52 22.70 14.66
N GLY A 253 -18.75 21.42 15.03
CA GLY A 253 -19.31 20.39 14.16
C GLY A 253 -18.30 19.77 13.20
N TYR A 254 -17.02 19.73 13.60
CA TYR A 254 -15.93 19.14 12.82
C TYR A 254 -15.20 18.04 13.61
N ARG A 255 -14.49 17.20 12.88
CA ARG A 255 -13.53 16.24 13.41
C ARG A 255 -12.15 16.51 12.81
N ILE A 256 -11.11 16.47 13.64
CA ILE A 256 -9.73 16.58 13.13
C ILE A 256 -9.28 15.23 12.61
N LYS A 257 -8.79 15.22 11.36
CA LYS A 257 -8.20 14.05 10.69
C LYS A 257 -6.89 14.45 10.02
N LEU A 258 -5.89 13.55 10.00
CA LEU A 258 -4.75 13.72 9.12
C LEU A 258 -5.18 13.30 7.71
N LEU A 259 -5.34 14.27 6.83
CA LEU A 259 -5.69 14.00 5.44
C LEU A 259 -4.49 14.16 4.50
N ALA A 260 -4.36 13.19 3.61
CA ALA A 260 -3.54 13.27 2.42
C ALA A 260 -4.44 13.74 1.27
N ILE A 261 -4.10 14.85 0.61
CA ILE A 261 -4.96 15.51 -0.38
C ILE A 261 -4.15 15.82 -1.63
N ALA A 262 -4.61 15.33 -2.78
CA ALA A 262 -4.14 15.73 -4.10
C ALA A 262 -5.29 16.30 -4.91
N ARG A 263 -5.08 17.45 -5.53
CA ARG A 263 -6.09 18.09 -6.39
C ARG A 263 -5.48 18.75 -7.61
N LEU A 264 -6.23 18.73 -8.70
CA LEU A 264 -5.88 19.47 -9.89
C LEU A 264 -6.33 20.93 -9.73
N THR A 265 -5.44 21.87 -9.98
CA THR A 265 -5.70 23.32 -9.96
C THR A 265 -5.33 23.93 -11.30
N GLU A 266 -5.66 25.21 -11.53
CA GLU A 266 -5.22 25.96 -12.72
C GLU A 266 -3.69 26.13 -12.81
N HIS A 267 -2.97 25.95 -11.69
CA HIS A 267 -1.51 26.05 -11.59
C HIS A 267 -0.79 24.70 -11.58
N GLY A 268 -1.54 23.59 -11.74
CA GLY A 268 -1.01 22.23 -11.69
C GLY A 268 -1.56 21.40 -10.56
N VAL A 269 -0.86 20.31 -10.23
CA VAL A 269 -1.28 19.39 -9.18
C VAL A 269 -0.74 19.84 -7.83
N GLU A 270 -1.63 20.01 -6.86
CA GLU A 270 -1.32 20.31 -5.47
C GLU A 270 -1.34 19.01 -4.65
N GLN A 271 -0.33 18.81 -3.80
CA GLN A 271 -0.21 17.66 -2.91
C GLN A 271 0.09 18.11 -1.49
N ARG A 272 -0.69 17.66 -0.51
CA ARG A 272 -0.45 17.98 0.90
C ARG A 272 -0.93 16.88 1.84
N VAL A 273 -0.22 16.72 2.95
CA VAL A 273 -0.61 15.91 4.11
C VAL A 273 -0.60 16.83 5.31
N HIS A 274 -1.74 17.01 5.94
CA HIS A 274 -1.84 17.85 7.14
C HIS A 274 -3.11 17.58 7.96
N PRO A 275 -3.15 17.96 9.24
CA PRO A 275 -4.39 17.95 10.03
C PRO A 275 -5.47 18.83 9.38
N CYS A 276 -6.67 18.30 9.26
CA CYS A 276 -7.81 18.96 8.64
C CYS A 276 -9.03 18.92 9.55
N MET A 277 -9.77 20.02 9.64
CA MET A 277 -11.12 20.04 10.17
C MET A 277 -12.08 19.50 9.12
N VAL A 278 -12.65 18.32 9.38
CA VAL A 278 -13.56 17.61 8.47
C VAL A 278 -14.97 17.72 9.02
N ALA A 279 -15.88 18.29 8.23
CA ALA A 279 -17.27 18.47 8.64
C ALA A 279 -17.90 17.12 9.06
N GLU A 280 -18.61 17.09 10.19
CA GLU A 280 -19.18 15.85 10.76
C GLU A 280 -20.17 15.15 9.81
N GLY A 281 -20.85 15.91 8.95
CA GLY A 281 -21.75 15.36 7.95
C GLY A 281 -21.06 14.60 6.79
N SER A 282 -19.73 14.62 6.71
CA SER A 282 -19.01 13.89 5.66
C SER A 282 -18.68 12.45 6.09
N SER A 283 -18.74 11.51 5.14
CA SER A 283 -18.45 10.09 5.40
C SER A 283 -17.05 9.86 5.99
N ILE A 284 -16.04 10.57 5.51
CA ILE A 284 -14.65 10.38 5.96
C ILE A 284 -14.44 10.84 7.41
N ALA A 285 -15.29 11.73 7.96
CA ALA A 285 -15.23 12.15 9.35
C ALA A 285 -15.47 10.99 10.33
N HIS A 286 -16.25 9.99 9.92
CA HIS A 286 -16.65 8.85 10.75
C HIS A 286 -15.69 7.67 10.68
N VAL A 287 -14.71 7.69 9.79
CA VAL A 287 -13.67 6.66 9.74
C VAL A 287 -12.80 6.75 10.99
N GLY A 288 -12.93 5.77 11.89
CA GLY A 288 -12.28 5.77 13.21
C GLY A 288 -11.21 4.68 13.36
N GLY A 289 -10.52 4.69 14.51
CA GLY A 289 -9.52 3.70 14.87
C GLY A 289 -8.41 3.58 13.83
N VAL A 290 -7.99 2.37 13.52
CA VAL A 290 -6.89 2.08 12.58
C VAL A 290 -7.32 2.01 11.10
N PHE A 291 -8.59 2.34 10.80
CA PHE A 291 -9.10 2.26 9.43
C PHE A 291 -8.57 3.41 8.56
N ASN A 292 -8.34 3.08 7.30
CA ASN A 292 -8.02 4.01 6.23
C ASN A 292 -9.27 4.23 5.37
N ALA A 293 -9.28 5.38 4.69
CA ALA A 293 -10.27 5.64 3.65
C ALA A 293 -9.66 6.48 2.53
N VAL A 294 -10.07 6.21 1.30
CA VAL A 294 -9.70 7.01 0.13
C VAL A 294 -10.98 7.47 -0.56
N VAL A 295 -11.02 8.75 -0.87
CA VAL A 295 -12.10 9.38 -1.63
C VAL A 295 -11.54 9.83 -2.97
N ALA A 296 -12.15 9.40 -4.06
CA ALA A 296 -11.85 9.84 -5.41
C ALA A 296 -13.05 10.63 -5.96
N GLU A 297 -12.78 11.81 -6.51
CA GLU A 297 -13.79 12.66 -7.15
C GLU A 297 -13.49 12.78 -8.64
N GLY A 298 -14.39 12.27 -9.46
CA GLY A 298 -14.30 12.23 -10.91
C GLY A 298 -15.47 12.93 -11.57
N ASP A 299 -15.29 13.30 -12.84
CA ASP A 299 -16.26 14.10 -13.61
C ASP A 299 -17.56 13.35 -13.94
N PHE A 300 -17.53 12.03 -14.14
CA PHE A 300 -18.71 11.22 -14.42
C PHE A 300 -19.17 10.39 -13.23
N VAL A 301 -18.24 9.89 -12.41
CA VAL A 301 -18.58 9.02 -11.29
C VAL A 301 -18.99 9.79 -10.04
N ASP A 302 -18.75 11.13 -10.05
CA ASP A 302 -18.90 11.96 -8.87
C ASP A 302 -17.95 11.52 -7.75
N ARG A 303 -18.41 11.29 -6.55
CA ARG A 303 -17.60 10.95 -5.39
C ARG A 303 -17.73 9.47 -5.04
N VAL A 304 -16.60 8.75 -5.03
CA VAL A 304 -16.51 7.36 -4.58
C VAL A 304 -15.65 7.29 -3.32
N VAL A 305 -16.07 6.49 -2.35
CA VAL A 305 -15.37 6.30 -1.07
C VAL A 305 -15.03 4.82 -0.92
N PHE A 306 -13.76 4.56 -0.59
CA PHE A 306 -13.25 3.24 -0.25
C PHE A 306 -12.77 3.27 1.20
N GLU A 307 -13.20 2.33 2.01
CA GLU A 307 -12.82 2.23 3.40
C GLU A 307 -12.39 0.79 3.73
N GLY A 308 -11.37 0.64 4.55
CA GLY A 308 -10.89 -0.66 4.96
C GLY A 308 -9.66 -0.60 5.86
N ARG A 309 -9.08 -1.76 6.15
CA ARG A 309 -7.82 -1.83 6.89
C ARG A 309 -6.65 -1.45 5.99
N GLY A 310 -5.95 -0.37 6.34
CA GLY A 310 -4.84 0.18 5.58
C GLY A 310 -3.51 -0.56 5.76
N ALA A 311 -3.41 -1.45 6.74
CA ALA A 311 -2.22 -2.22 7.07
C ALA A 311 -2.61 -3.53 7.78
N GLY A 312 -1.61 -4.38 8.00
CA GLY A 312 -1.75 -5.67 8.67
C GLY A 312 -1.43 -6.84 7.75
N GLU A 313 -1.09 -7.98 8.33
CA GLU A 313 -0.68 -9.18 7.60
C GLU A 313 -1.70 -9.61 6.54
N GLY A 314 -2.92 -9.90 6.96
CA GLY A 314 -3.97 -10.39 6.07
C GLY A 314 -4.38 -9.38 4.99
N PRO A 315 -4.74 -8.12 5.35
CA PRO A 315 -5.09 -7.10 4.36
C PRO A 315 -4.01 -6.86 3.32
N THR A 316 -2.74 -6.75 3.74
CA THR A 316 -1.63 -6.51 2.81
C THR A 316 -1.32 -7.74 1.95
N ALA A 317 -1.34 -8.95 2.53
CA ALA A 317 -1.19 -10.19 1.76
C ALA A 317 -2.30 -10.36 0.72
N SER A 318 -3.53 -10.00 1.07
CA SER A 318 -4.67 -10.02 0.14
C SER A 318 -4.47 -9.08 -1.04
N ALA A 319 -3.88 -7.91 -0.83
CA ALA A 319 -3.60 -6.96 -1.92
C ALA A 319 -2.39 -7.37 -2.79
N VAL A 320 -1.47 -8.17 -2.25
CA VAL A 320 -0.35 -8.74 -3.01
C VAL A 320 -0.83 -9.82 -3.97
N VAL A 321 -1.72 -10.70 -3.53
CA VAL A 321 -2.24 -11.84 -4.30
C VAL A 321 -3.42 -11.45 -5.20
#